data_f94b6f008869681353b7fbeeda1411da
#
_entry.id   f94b6f008869681353b7fbeeda1411da
#
_cell.length_a   1.000
_cell.length_b   1.000
_cell.length_c   1.000
_cell.angle_alpha   90.00
_cell.angle_beta   90.00
_cell.angle_gamma   90.00
#
_symmetry.space_group_name_H-M   'P 1'
#
loop_
_entity.id
_entity.type
_entity.pdbx_description
1 polymer ?
#
loop_
_entity_poly.entity_id
_entity_poly.type
_entity_poly.pdbx_seq_one_letter_code
_entity_poly.pdbx_strand_id
1 'polypeptide(L)'
;DSYYSVKDANKASVLKYQEAFVKKVLEVAKPFDNIIYQIENEEMKKVQPLSNDWADYWANFIKDNAGKTAYVTHMPADYDLLTSAKQDHVLKKTSLYGFLDISQGGMGLTNQKRYELILKYVNKVKSGPKVRPVNSTKIYKWRSSTSSETSDEIAINRMWHNVFAGVAAVRFHRPGAGIDTPSVALRQTKSMRYFANSLDITKMIPNNGILSKRSSDEAYAMSEKKGKTHAVYFTGSSDRSVNINLNSASGNLQLTWYNTQTGETKSGGTISGGGTLTLTTPSSNSWVAILK
;
A
#
# COMPACT_ATOMS: atom_id res chain seq x y z
N ASP A 1 -13.47 -29.72 -3.58
CA ASP A 1 -13.67 -28.93 -2.38
C ASP A 1 -14.98 -28.17 -2.38
N SER A 2 -15.90 -28.63 -1.52
CA SER A 2 -17.30 -28.15 -1.49
C SER A 2 -17.46 -26.68 -1.11
N TYR A 3 -16.51 -26.12 -0.38
CA TYR A 3 -16.60 -24.74 0.11
C TYR A 3 -16.33 -23.66 -0.96
N TYR A 4 -15.69 -24.02 -2.07
CA TYR A 4 -15.26 -23.09 -3.12
C TYR A 4 -15.96 -23.32 -4.46
N SER A 5 -17.13 -23.97 -4.45
CA SER A 5 -17.92 -24.17 -5.67
C SER A 5 -19.27 -23.49 -5.55
N VAL A 6 -19.62 -22.72 -6.55
CA VAL A 6 -20.93 -22.06 -6.68
C VAL A 6 -21.80 -22.71 -7.79
N LYS A 7 -21.24 -23.67 -8.52
CA LYS A 7 -21.90 -24.31 -9.69
C LYS A 7 -22.33 -25.75 -9.46
N ASP A 8 -21.83 -26.41 -8.42
CA ASP A 8 -22.10 -27.82 -8.17
C ASP A 8 -23.37 -27.98 -7.34
N ALA A 9 -24.41 -28.56 -7.91
CA ALA A 9 -25.69 -28.79 -7.24
C ALA A 9 -25.57 -29.61 -5.94
N ASN A 10 -24.59 -30.54 -5.87
CA ASN A 10 -24.32 -31.32 -4.65
C ASN A 10 -23.73 -30.47 -3.48
N LYS A 11 -23.29 -29.26 -3.77
CA LYS A 11 -22.68 -28.33 -2.81
C LYS A 11 -23.61 -27.16 -2.44
N ALA A 12 -24.79 -27.09 -3.02
CA ALA A 12 -25.79 -26.07 -2.73
C ALA A 12 -26.19 -26.04 -1.25
N SER A 13 -26.10 -27.17 -0.55
CA SER A 13 -26.36 -27.24 0.88
C SER A 13 -25.35 -26.45 1.73
N VAL A 14 -24.07 -26.41 1.30
CA VAL A 14 -23.00 -25.63 1.98
C VAL A 14 -23.14 -24.16 1.62
N LEU A 15 -23.38 -23.85 0.35
CA LEU A 15 -23.49 -22.48 -0.14
C LEU A 15 -24.55 -21.68 0.59
N LYS A 16 -25.72 -22.26 0.85
CA LYS A 16 -26.81 -21.57 1.60
C LYS A 16 -26.38 -21.12 3.01
N TYR A 17 -25.52 -21.88 3.69
CA TYR A 17 -25.01 -21.51 5.01
C TYR A 17 -23.94 -20.41 4.90
N GLN A 18 -23.09 -20.47 3.87
CA GLN A 18 -22.12 -19.41 3.58
C GLN A 18 -22.85 -18.09 3.26
N GLU A 19 -23.88 -18.13 2.42
CA GLU A 19 -24.71 -16.96 2.10
C GLU A 19 -25.38 -16.40 3.36
N ALA A 20 -25.98 -17.25 4.19
CA ALA A 20 -26.63 -16.81 5.43
C ALA A 20 -25.62 -16.14 6.38
N PHE A 21 -24.42 -16.71 6.52
CA PHE A 21 -23.34 -16.15 7.33
C PHE A 21 -22.88 -14.80 6.77
N VAL A 22 -22.54 -14.74 5.48
CA VAL A 22 -22.08 -13.50 4.83
C VAL A 22 -23.17 -12.42 4.91
N LYS A 23 -24.43 -12.78 4.65
CA LYS A 23 -25.56 -11.85 4.77
C LYS A 23 -25.63 -11.26 6.17
N LYS A 24 -25.46 -12.08 7.22
CA LYS A 24 -25.46 -11.60 8.60
C LYS A 24 -24.31 -10.64 8.88
N VAL A 25 -23.11 -10.92 8.38
CA VAL A 25 -21.96 -10.00 8.48
C VAL A 25 -22.28 -8.66 7.78
N LEU A 26 -22.85 -8.71 6.59
CA LEU A 26 -23.22 -7.51 5.82
C LEU A 26 -24.30 -6.68 6.51
N GLU A 27 -25.31 -7.31 7.13
CA GLU A 27 -26.33 -6.61 7.93
C GLU A 27 -25.70 -5.78 9.05
N VAL A 28 -24.71 -6.34 9.76
CA VAL A 28 -24.01 -5.66 10.85
C VAL A 28 -23.07 -4.57 10.34
N ALA A 29 -22.39 -4.82 9.22
CA ALA A 29 -21.37 -3.92 8.68
C ALA A 29 -21.94 -2.75 7.86
N LYS A 30 -23.08 -2.95 7.21
CA LYS A 30 -23.70 -1.98 6.28
C LYS A 30 -23.90 -0.56 6.84
N PRO A 31 -24.20 -0.32 8.13
CA PRO A 31 -24.34 1.03 8.68
C PRO A 31 -23.03 1.84 8.71
N PHE A 32 -21.88 1.23 8.45
CA PHE A 32 -20.57 1.87 8.54
C PHE A 32 -19.99 2.18 7.16
N ASP A 33 -19.57 3.42 6.93
CA ASP A 33 -19.06 3.89 5.62
C ASP A 33 -17.59 3.56 5.38
N ASN A 34 -16.85 3.10 6.40
CA ASN A 34 -15.41 2.85 6.35
C ASN A 34 -15.04 1.37 6.17
N ILE A 35 -15.91 0.60 5.54
CA ILE A 35 -15.73 -0.85 5.35
C ILE A 35 -15.25 -1.17 3.94
N ILE A 36 -14.21 -2.00 3.85
CA ILE A 36 -13.79 -2.68 2.64
C ILE A 36 -14.02 -4.18 2.85
N TYR A 37 -14.80 -4.81 1.99
CA TYR A 37 -15.09 -6.23 2.03
C TYR A 37 -14.04 -7.00 1.23
N GLN A 38 -13.26 -7.83 1.92
CA GLN A 38 -12.27 -8.71 1.30
C GLN A 38 -12.81 -10.13 1.24
N ILE A 39 -12.98 -10.66 0.03
CA ILE A 39 -13.64 -11.95 -0.22
C ILE A 39 -12.80 -13.10 0.33
N GLU A 40 -11.49 -13.09 0.09
CA GLU A 40 -10.59 -14.16 0.43
C GLU A 40 -9.27 -13.60 0.98
N ASN A 41 -8.68 -14.36 1.89
CA ASN A 41 -7.38 -14.07 2.46
C ASN A 41 -6.35 -15.07 1.93
N GLU A 42 -5.50 -14.66 0.99
CA GLU A 42 -4.45 -15.50 0.40
C GLU A 42 -5.01 -16.73 -0.31
N GLU A 43 -5.57 -16.53 -1.47
CA GLU A 43 -5.96 -17.65 -2.32
C GLU A 43 -4.80 -18.62 -2.51
N MET A 44 -4.91 -19.81 -1.91
CA MET A 44 -3.81 -20.78 -1.89
C MET A 44 -3.65 -21.49 -3.22
N LYS A 45 -2.61 -21.16 -3.98
CA LYS A 45 -2.21 -21.84 -5.22
C LYS A 45 -1.99 -23.35 -5.07
N LYS A 46 -1.72 -23.83 -3.86
CA LYS A 46 -1.24 -25.22 -3.66
C LYS A 46 -2.35 -26.26 -3.52
N VAL A 47 -3.57 -25.87 -3.20
CA VAL A 47 -4.63 -26.83 -2.94
C VAL A 47 -5.65 -26.88 -4.07
N GLN A 48 -6.12 -25.77 -4.54
CA GLN A 48 -6.86 -25.55 -5.81
C GLN A 48 -6.96 -24.03 -6.04
N PRO A 49 -6.55 -23.53 -7.20
CA PRO A 49 -6.80 -22.12 -7.50
C PRO A 49 -8.31 -21.88 -7.54
N LEU A 50 -8.80 -20.97 -6.71
CA LEU A 50 -10.19 -20.55 -6.75
C LEU A 50 -10.53 -20.06 -8.15
N SER A 51 -11.70 -20.47 -8.65
CA SER A 51 -12.14 -19.96 -9.94
C SER A 51 -12.49 -18.48 -9.82
N ASN A 52 -12.23 -17.72 -10.87
CA ASN A 52 -12.69 -16.35 -10.94
C ASN A 52 -14.21 -16.24 -10.75
N ASP A 53 -14.96 -17.25 -11.17
CA ASP A 53 -16.42 -17.32 -11.01
C ASP A 53 -16.84 -17.33 -9.53
N TRP A 54 -16.06 -18.01 -8.66
CA TRP A 54 -16.33 -18.01 -7.23
C TRP A 54 -16.09 -16.63 -6.61
N ALA A 55 -14.99 -15.98 -6.94
CA ALA A 55 -14.71 -14.64 -6.46
C ALA A 55 -15.73 -13.61 -6.97
N ASP A 56 -16.10 -13.68 -8.26
CA ASP A 56 -17.11 -12.81 -8.87
C ASP A 56 -18.50 -13.04 -8.26
N TYR A 57 -18.85 -14.29 -7.94
CA TYR A 57 -20.11 -14.61 -7.25
C TYR A 57 -20.20 -13.87 -5.91
N TRP A 58 -19.16 -13.99 -5.07
CA TRP A 58 -19.16 -13.33 -3.77
C TRP A 58 -19.08 -11.82 -3.88
N ALA A 59 -18.38 -11.28 -4.87
CA ALA A 59 -18.37 -9.85 -5.13
C ALA A 59 -19.78 -9.32 -5.49
N ASN A 60 -20.52 -10.04 -6.32
CA ASN A 60 -21.91 -9.71 -6.64
C ASN A 60 -22.80 -9.86 -5.41
N PHE A 61 -22.70 -10.97 -4.67
CA PHE A 61 -23.49 -11.21 -3.46
C PHE A 61 -23.31 -10.10 -2.42
N ILE A 62 -22.08 -9.65 -2.20
CA ILE A 62 -21.79 -8.53 -1.30
C ILE A 62 -22.47 -7.25 -1.81
N LYS A 63 -22.34 -6.93 -3.10
CA LYS A 63 -22.94 -5.72 -3.69
C LYS A 63 -24.46 -5.75 -3.70
N ASP A 64 -25.05 -6.92 -3.83
CA ASP A 64 -26.52 -7.05 -3.82
C ASP A 64 -27.10 -6.88 -2.39
N ASN A 65 -26.35 -7.23 -1.36
CA ASN A 65 -26.80 -7.15 0.02
C ASN A 65 -26.30 -5.89 0.77
N ALA A 66 -25.09 -5.43 0.52
CA ALA A 66 -24.54 -4.23 1.17
C ALA A 66 -24.77 -2.93 0.37
N GLY A 67 -25.05 -3.05 -0.92
CA GLY A 67 -25.27 -1.93 -1.84
C GLY A 67 -24.24 -1.88 -2.98
N LYS A 68 -24.68 -1.41 -4.13
CA LYS A 68 -23.86 -1.40 -5.38
C LYS A 68 -22.57 -0.58 -5.26
N THR A 69 -22.51 0.36 -4.33
CA THR A 69 -21.33 1.19 -4.03
C THR A 69 -20.36 0.54 -3.05
N ALA A 70 -20.69 -0.62 -2.47
CA ALA A 70 -19.84 -1.32 -1.52
C ALA A 70 -18.43 -1.56 -2.12
N TYR A 71 -17.41 -1.25 -1.34
CA TYR A 71 -16.02 -1.48 -1.72
C TYR A 71 -15.65 -2.93 -1.50
N VAL A 72 -15.49 -3.66 -2.59
CA VAL A 72 -15.12 -5.08 -2.58
C VAL A 72 -13.72 -5.23 -3.13
N THR A 73 -12.94 -6.10 -2.55
CA THR A 73 -11.61 -6.52 -3.02
C THR A 73 -11.46 -8.03 -2.93
N HIS A 74 -10.52 -8.55 -3.70
CA HIS A 74 -10.06 -9.92 -3.63
C HIS A 74 -8.54 -9.91 -3.49
N MET A 75 -7.97 -10.82 -2.71
CA MET A 75 -6.53 -10.94 -2.51
C MET A 75 -6.00 -12.19 -3.21
N PRO A 76 -5.62 -12.12 -4.49
CA PRO A 76 -4.87 -13.20 -5.11
C PRO A 76 -3.52 -13.38 -4.42
N ALA A 77 -3.12 -14.62 -4.15
CA ALA A 77 -1.83 -14.91 -3.52
C ALA A 77 -0.68 -14.94 -4.55
N ASP A 78 -0.65 -14.01 -5.48
CA ASP A 78 0.37 -13.92 -6.51
C ASP A 78 1.50 -12.98 -6.14
N TYR A 79 2.74 -13.47 -6.30
CA TYR A 79 3.93 -12.69 -6.02
C TYR A 79 4.30 -11.76 -7.17
N ASP A 80 4.01 -12.16 -8.41
CA ASP A 80 4.19 -11.32 -9.60
C ASP A 80 2.88 -10.60 -9.95
N LEU A 81 2.81 -9.33 -9.60
CA LEU A 81 1.66 -8.48 -9.83
C LEU A 81 1.42 -8.15 -11.31
N LEU A 82 2.46 -8.23 -12.14
CA LEU A 82 2.40 -7.75 -13.54
C LEU A 82 1.91 -8.81 -14.51
N THR A 83 2.21 -10.09 -14.25
CA THR A 83 1.88 -11.22 -15.11
C THR A 83 0.76 -12.11 -14.56
N SER A 84 0.29 -11.86 -13.34
CA SER A 84 -0.77 -12.63 -12.72
C SER A 84 -2.09 -12.51 -13.47
N ALA A 85 -2.61 -13.61 -13.97
CA ALA A 85 -3.92 -13.66 -14.61
C ALA A 85 -5.06 -13.29 -13.65
N LYS A 86 -4.90 -13.58 -12.35
CA LYS A 86 -5.88 -13.23 -11.32
C LYS A 86 -5.87 -11.74 -10.98
N GLN A 87 -4.69 -11.13 -10.87
CA GLN A 87 -4.58 -9.67 -10.75
C GLN A 87 -5.18 -8.97 -11.96
N ASP A 88 -4.94 -9.50 -13.16
CA ASP A 88 -5.54 -8.98 -14.40
C ASP A 88 -7.07 -9.13 -14.42
N HIS A 89 -7.61 -10.23 -13.91
CA HIS A 89 -9.06 -10.42 -13.78
C HIS A 89 -9.66 -9.35 -12.87
N VAL A 90 -9.13 -9.19 -11.66
CA VAL A 90 -9.58 -8.16 -10.70
C VAL A 90 -9.43 -6.75 -11.30
N LEU A 91 -8.33 -6.49 -12.01
CA LEU A 91 -8.08 -5.21 -12.67
C LEU A 91 -9.12 -4.91 -13.77
N LYS A 92 -9.55 -5.90 -14.53
CA LYS A 92 -10.54 -5.73 -15.62
C LYS A 92 -11.97 -5.62 -15.11
N LYS A 93 -12.31 -6.23 -13.98
CA LYS A 93 -13.67 -6.27 -13.42
C LYS A 93 -14.00 -5.02 -12.57
N THR A 94 -13.99 -3.86 -13.19
CA THR A 94 -14.11 -2.55 -12.52
C THR A 94 -15.47 -2.28 -11.84
N SER A 95 -16.51 -2.98 -12.25
CA SER A 95 -17.84 -2.90 -11.61
C SER A 95 -17.92 -3.72 -10.32
N LEU A 96 -17.13 -4.78 -10.21
CA LEU A 96 -17.15 -5.68 -9.06
C LEU A 96 -16.16 -5.23 -7.98
N TYR A 97 -14.90 -5.01 -8.35
CA TYR A 97 -13.83 -4.77 -7.40
C TYR A 97 -13.51 -3.27 -7.31
N GLY A 98 -13.84 -2.65 -6.17
CA GLY A 98 -13.58 -1.24 -5.92
C GLY A 98 -12.16 -0.94 -5.45
N PHE A 99 -11.44 -1.94 -4.95
CA PHE A 99 -10.05 -1.90 -4.51
C PHE A 99 -9.22 -3.02 -5.15
N LEU A 100 -7.91 -2.81 -5.24
CA LEU A 100 -6.96 -3.81 -5.73
C LEU A 100 -5.99 -4.17 -4.61
N ASP A 101 -5.99 -5.43 -4.18
CA ASP A 101 -5.09 -5.91 -3.13
C ASP A 101 -3.80 -6.48 -3.71
N ILE A 102 -2.66 -5.99 -3.21
CA ILE A 102 -1.31 -6.42 -3.61
C ILE A 102 -0.51 -7.06 -2.48
N SER A 103 -1.17 -7.50 -1.43
CA SER A 103 -0.54 -7.87 -0.16
C SER A 103 0.56 -8.92 -0.26
N GLN A 104 0.49 -9.82 -1.24
CA GLN A 104 1.51 -10.86 -1.50
C GLN A 104 2.53 -10.45 -2.56
N GLY A 105 2.33 -9.31 -3.22
CA GLY A 105 3.18 -8.86 -4.32
C GLY A 105 4.62 -8.61 -3.90
N GLY A 106 5.55 -9.15 -4.69
CA GLY A 106 6.98 -8.95 -4.49
C GLY A 106 7.55 -9.67 -3.26
N MET A 107 6.90 -10.73 -2.75
CA MET A 107 7.47 -11.55 -1.69
C MET A 107 8.80 -12.16 -2.16
N GLY A 108 9.84 -12.09 -1.32
CA GLY A 108 11.19 -12.55 -1.64
C GLY A 108 12.05 -11.56 -2.43
N LEU A 109 11.51 -10.43 -2.87
CA LEU A 109 12.29 -9.37 -3.51
C LEU A 109 12.98 -8.46 -2.47
N THR A 110 14.13 -7.89 -2.85
CA THR A 110 14.73 -6.77 -2.08
C THR A 110 13.76 -5.60 -2.01
N ASN A 111 13.92 -4.74 -1.01
CA ASN A 111 13.04 -3.59 -0.80
C ASN A 111 12.93 -2.70 -2.05
N GLN A 112 14.05 -2.41 -2.72
CA GLN A 112 14.05 -1.61 -3.95
C GLN A 112 13.29 -2.31 -5.08
N LYS A 113 13.57 -3.58 -5.36
CA LYS A 113 12.88 -4.33 -6.43
C LYS A 113 11.39 -4.44 -6.16
N ARG A 114 11.01 -4.59 -4.89
CA ARG A 114 9.61 -4.61 -4.48
C ARG A 114 8.94 -3.25 -4.70
N TYR A 115 9.58 -2.15 -4.32
CA TYR A 115 9.09 -0.80 -4.62
C TYR A 115 8.86 -0.62 -6.13
N GLU A 116 9.84 -0.99 -6.95
CA GLU A 116 9.76 -0.88 -8.42
C GLU A 116 8.60 -1.71 -9.00
N LEU A 117 8.40 -2.93 -8.50
CA LEU A 117 7.27 -3.79 -8.89
C LEU A 117 5.93 -3.12 -8.54
N ILE A 118 5.80 -2.63 -7.32
CA ILE A 118 4.57 -1.96 -6.84
C ILE A 118 4.30 -0.70 -7.66
N LEU A 119 5.32 0.12 -7.91
CA LEU A 119 5.19 1.33 -8.73
C LEU A 119 4.72 0.99 -10.15
N LYS A 120 5.30 -0.05 -10.78
CA LYS A 120 4.86 -0.53 -12.09
C LYS A 120 3.41 -0.98 -12.08
N TYR A 121 2.99 -1.70 -11.02
CA TYR A 121 1.60 -2.13 -10.88
C TYR A 121 0.64 -0.96 -10.66
N VAL A 122 0.98 0.00 -9.80
CA VAL A 122 0.19 1.23 -9.59
C VAL A 122 0.04 1.99 -10.91
N ASN A 123 1.09 2.09 -11.72
CA ASN A 123 1.03 2.72 -13.04
C ASN A 123 0.15 1.91 -14.01
N LYS A 124 0.20 0.57 -13.97
CA LYS A 124 -0.71 -0.30 -14.73
C LYS A 124 -2.17 -0.04 -14.36
N VAL A 125 -2.48 0.14 -13.07
CA VAL A 125 -3.82 0.50 -12.58
C VAL A 125 -4.24 1.88 -13.09
N LYS A 126 -3.35 2.88 -13.08
CA LYS A 126 -3.62 4.23 -13.59
C LYS A 126 -3.90 4.26 -15.09
N SER A 127 -3.26 3.38 -15.85
CA SER A 127 -3.48 3.24 -17.31
C SER A 127 -4.63 2.30 -17.66
N GLY A 128 -5.23 1.66 -16.66
CA GLY A 128 -6.30 0.68 -16.84
C GLY A 128 -7.67 1.30 -17.13
N PRO A 129 -8.71 0.47 -17.27
CA PRO A 129 -10.05 0.94 -17.67
C PRO A 129 -10.71 1.85 -16.61
N LYS A 130 -10.30 1.75 -15.35
CA LYS A 130 -10.74 2.62 -14.27
C LYS A 130 -9.67 2.70 -13.18
N VAL A 131 -9.27 3.91 -12.81
CA VAL A 131 -8.36 4.13 -11.68
C VAL A 131 -9.07 3.75 -10.38
N ARG A 132 -8.41 2.92 -9.57
CA ARG A 132 -8.93 2.47 -8.28
C ARG A 132 -7.80 2.47 -7.24
N PRO A 133 -8.13 2.62 -5.95
CA PRO A 133 -7.15 2.51 -4.90
C PRO A 133 -6.49 1.12 -4.89
N VAL A 134 -5.19 1.10 -4.59
CA VAL A 134 -4.41 -0.12 -4.36
C VAL A 134 -4.14 -0.21 -2.86
N ASN A 135 -4.34 -1.39 -2.27
CA ASN A 135 -4.07 -1.62 -0.86
C ASN A 135 -3.09 -2.78 -0.63
N SER A 136 -2.33 -2.68 0.45
CA SER A 136 -1.44 -3.72 0.94
C SER A 136 -1.72 -3.98 2.42
N THR A 137 -2.44 -5.05 2.72
CA THR A 137 -2.84 -5.39 4.08
C THR A 137 -1.86 -6.32 4.80
N LYS A 138 -0.78 -6.74 4.13
CA LYS A 138 0.17 -7.71 4.66
C LYS A 138 1.61 -7.24 4.60
N ILE A 139 1.94 -6.24 5.39
CA ILE A 139 3.33 -5.89 5.66
C ILE A 139 3.76 -6.68 6.89
N TYR A 140 4.54 -7.74 6.66
CA TYR A 140 5.00 -8.62 7.73
C TYR A 140 6.16 -8.00 8.49
N LYS A 141 6.07 -8.01 9.82
CA LYS A 141 7.14 -7.73 10.75
C LYS A 141 7.71 -9.01 11.35
N TRP A 142 6.84 -10.00 11.60
CA TRP A 142 7.17 -11.21 12.33
C TRP A 142 6.90 -12.42 11.46
N ARG A 143 7.93 -13.02 10.94
CA ARG A 143 7.86 -14.43 10.55
C ARG A 143 8.84 -15.20 11.40
N SER A 144 8.42 -16.42 11.78
CA SER A 144 9.24 -17.36 12.51
C SER A 144 10.68 -17.40 11.97
N SER A 145 11.59 -17.50 12.84
CA SER A 145 13.03 -17.70 12.86
C SER A 145 13.84 -18.09 11.60
N THR A 146 13.25 -18.13 10.41
CA THR A 146 13.93 -18.67 9.22
C THR A 146 14.08 -17.70 8.05
N SER A 147 13.57 -16.46 8.14
CA SER A 147 13.76 -15.49 7.05
C SER A 147 14.34 -14.17 7.55
N SER A 148 15.37 -13.70 6.88
CA SER A 148 15.99 -12.36 7.02
C SER A 148 14.99 -11.19 6.81
N GLU A 149 13.73 -11.49 6.52
CA GLU A 149 12.68 -10.51 6.22
C GLU A 149 11.87 -10.05 7.44
N THR A 150 12.39 -10.19 8.66
CA THR A 150 11.60 -10.09 9.89
C THR A 150 11.97 -8.95 10.82
N SER A 151 12.84 -8.01 10.41
CA SER A 151 13.18 -6.86 11.27
C SER A 151 12.10 -5.78 11.20
N ASP A 152 11.98 -5.01 12.28
CA ASP A 152 11.14 -3.82 12.35
C ASP A 152 11.49 -2.83 11.24
N GLU A 153 12.77 -2.68 10.96
CA GLU A 153 13.30 -1.78 9.94
C GLU A 153 12.79 -2.17 8.53
N ILE A 154 12.85 -3.45 8.19
CA ILE A 154 12.34 -3.94 6.90
C ILE A 154 10.84 -3.69 6.78
N ALA A 155 10.06 -3.94 7.83
CA ALA A 155 8.63 -3.70 7.81
C ALA A 155 8.29 -2.20 7.68
N ILE A 156 9.02 -1.35 8.39
CA ILE A 156 8.89 0.11 8.32
C ILE A 156 9.20 0.59 6.90
N ASN A 157 10.34 0.18 6.35
CA ASN A 157 10.74 0.56 4.99
C ASN A 157 9.69 0.09 3.97
N ARG A 158 9.18 -1.13 4.08
CA ARG A 158 8.11 -1.64 3.19
C ARG A 158 6.82 -0.82 3.27
N MET A 159 6.43 -0.38 4.46
CA MET A 159 5.27 0.49 4.63
C MET A 159 5.47 1.81 3.88
N TRP A 160 6.60 2.48 4.11
CA TRP A 160 6.90 3.76 3.47
C TRP A 160 7.13 3.62 1.96
N HIS A 161 7.79 2.54 1.50
CA HIS A 161 7.92 2.22 0.07
C HIS A 161 6.55 2.08 -0.60
N ASN A 162 5.59 1.39 0.03
CA ASN A 162 4.24 1.26 -0.51
C ASN A 162 3.59 2.64 -0.68
N VAL A 163 3.68 3.50 0.33
CA VAL A 163 3.12 4.86 0.27
C VAL A 163 3.79 5.68 -0.84
N PHE A 164 5.13 5.69 -0.87
CA PHE A 164 5.89 6.43 -1.88
C PHE A 164 5.79 5.81 -3.29
N ALA A 165 5.32 4.58 -3.43
CA ALA A 165 4.92 3.98 -4.70
C ALA A 165 3.47 4.29 -5.11
N GLY A 166 2.71 5.01 -4.27
CA GLY A 166 1.34 5.44 -4.56
C GLY A 166 0.25 4.45 -4.14
N VAL A 167 0.55 3.55 -3.19
CA VAL A 167 -0.44 2.68 -2.56
C VAL A 167 -1.32 3.48 -1.61
N ALA A 168 -2.63 3.35 -1.73
CA ALA A 168 -3.61 4.17 -1.01
C ALA A 168 -3.83 3.74 0.44
N ALA A 169 -3.67 2.45 0.76
CA ALA A 169 -3.83 1.93 2.10
C ALA A 169 -2.79 0.86 2.41
N VAL A 170 -2.24 0.91 3.61
CA VAL A 170 -1.21 -0.01 4.09
C VAL A 170 -1.52 -0.46 5.52
N ARG A 171 -1.19 -1.72 5.84
CA ARG A 171 -1.37 -2.27 7.17
C ARG A 171 -0.25 -3.23 7.53
N PHE A 172 0.27 -3.11 8.75
CA PHE A 172 1.11 -4.16 9.34
C PHE A 172 0.28 -5.41 9.60
N HIS A 173 0.82 -6.56 9.20
CA HIS A 173 0.20 -7.85 9.43
C HIS A 173 0.91 -8.57 10.57
N ARG A 174 0.13 -9.05 11.55
CA ARG A 174 0.65 -9.75 12.73
C ARG A 174 1.79 -8.98 13.40
N PRO A 175 1.58 -7.71 13.78
CA PRO A 175 2.63 -6.90 14.39
C PRO A 175 3.03 -7.37 15.79
N GLY A 176 2.31 -8.34 16.37
CA GLY A 176 2.55 -8.99 17.64
C GLY A 176 1.64 -10.20 17.82
N ALA A 177 1.89 -11.01 18.83
CA ALA A 177 1.00 -12.08 19.24
C ALA A 177 -0.19 -11.50 20.03
N GLY A 178 -1.41 -11.80 19.61
CA GLY A 178 -2.63 -11.36 20.29
C GLY A 178 -3.29 -10.11 19.69
N ILE A 179 -4.07 -9.43 20.51
CA ILE A 179 -4.87 -8.25 20.12
C ILE A 179 -4.04 -6.98 20.12
N ASP A 180 -2.94 -6.96 20.85
CA ASP A 180 -2.10 -5.77 21.03
C ASP A 180 -1.34 -5.39 19.77
N THR A 181 -1.41 -4.10 19.42
CA THR A 181 -0.58 -3.54 18.36
C THR A 181 0.71 -3.01 18.98
N PRO A 182 1.90 -3.54 18.59
CA PRO A 182 3.17 -3.10 19.18
C PRO A 182 3.38 -1.60 19.05
N SER A 183 4.07 -1.03 20.02
CA SER A 183 4.37 0.41 20.06
C SER A 183 5.04 0.92 18.77
N VAL A 184 5.86 0.09 18.12
CA VAL A 184 6.48 0.43 16.83
C VAL A 184 5.44 0.59 15.73
N ALA A 185 4.50 -0.34 15.58
CA ALA A 185 3.44 -0.25 14.58
C ALA A 185 2.51 0.94 14.84
N LEU A 186 2.16 1.20 16.11
CA LEU A 186 1.40 2.39 16.50
C LEU A 186 2.13 3.69 16.15
N ARG A 187 3.43 3.77 16.44
CA ARG A 187 4.25 4.94 16.06
C ARG A 187 4.25 5.14 14.56
N GLN A 188 4.43 4.10 13.77
CA GLN A 188 4.44 4.20 12.32
C GLN A 188 3.08 4.60 11.74
N THR A 189 1.98 4.12 12.30
CA THR A 189 0.63 4.57 11.93
C THR A 189 0.43 6.05 12.26
N LYS A 190 0.91 6.50 13.43
CA LYS A 190 0.90 7.92 13.83
C LYS A 190 1.76 8.76 12.88
N SER A 191 2.95 8.27 12.51
CA SER A 191 3.85 8.95 11.58
C SER A 191 3.23 9.08 10.18
N MET A 192 2.55 8.03 9.71
CA MET A 192 1.83 8.06 8.45
C MET A 192 0.69 9.07 8.47
N ARG A 193 -0.07 9.14 9.57
CA ARG A 193 -1.14 10.13 9.74
C ARG A 193 -0.58 11.56 9.75
N TYR A 194 0.54 11.79 10.44
CA TYR A 194 1.21 13.09 10.41
C TYR A 194 1.62 13.47 8.99
N PHE A 195 2.25 12.55 8.26
CA PHE A 195 2.66 12.76 6.87
C PHE A 195 1.46 13.09 5.98
N ALA A 196 0.40 12.28 6.03
CA ALA A 196 -0.80 12.50 5.22
C ALA A 196 -1.52 13.84 5.53
N ASN A 197 -1.46 14.29 6.79
CA ASN A 197 -2.04 15.57 7.21
C ASN A 197 -1.12 16.77 6.88
N SER A 198 0.19 16.53 6.69
CA SER A 198 1.16 17.60 6.42
C SER A 198 1.15 18.08 4.97
N LEU A 199 0.51 17.34 4.08
CA LEU A 199 0.39 17.65 2.65
C LEU A 199 -0.91 17.07 2.10
N ASP A 200 -1.33 17.49 0.90
CA ASP A 200 -2.45 16.85 0.21
C ASP A 200 -1.99 15.56 -0.48
N ILE A 201 -2.02 14.45 0.27
CA ILE A 201 -1.54 13.14 -0.22
C ILE A 201 -2.25 12.71 -1.51
N THR A 202 -3.47 13.16 -1.75
CA THR A 202 -4.26 12.80 -2.93
C THR A 202 -3.71 13.42 -4.22
N LYS A 203 -2.94 14.50 -4.11
CA LYS A 203 -2.27 15.16 -5.23
C LYS A 203 -0.83 14.69 -5.45
N MET A 204 -0.28 13.94 -4.48
CA MET A 204 1.11 13.48 -4.56
C MET A 204 1.21 12.28 -5.50
N ILE A 205 2.21 12.32 -6.37
CA ILE A 205 2.54 11.20 -7.26
C ILE A 205 3.98 10.75 -7.05
N PRO A 206 4.27 9.44 -7.14
CA PRO A 206 5.65 8.94 -7.11
C PRO A 206 6.50 9.63 -8.17
N ASN A 207 7.66 10.16 -7.78
CA ASN A 207 8.52 10.94 -8.66
C ASN A 207 10.01 10.84 -8.28
N ASN A 208 10.57 9.63 -8.33
CA ASN A 208 12.00 9.44 -8.08
C ASN A 208 12.90 10.11 -9.12
N GLY A 209 12.34 10.50 -10.28
CA GLY A 209 13.10 11.19 -11.34
C GLY A 209 13.66 12.56 -10.95
N ILE A 210 13.14 13.15 -9.86
CA ILE A 210 13.72 14.40 -9.32
C ILE A 210 14.96 14.16 -8.45
N LEU A 211 15.26 12.90 -8.07
CA LEU A 211 16.41 12.56 -7.24
C LEU A 211 17.63 12.17 -8.08
N SER A 212 18.80 12.62 -7.65
CA SER A 212 20.10 12.21 -8.19
C SER A 212 21.13 12.05 -7.09
N LYS A 213 22.32 11.51 -7.39
CA LYS A 213 23.32 11.11 -6.39
C LYS A 213 22.71 10.24 -5.28
N ARG A 214 21.85 9.33 -5.68
CA ARG A 214 21.13 8.42 -4.80
C ARG A 214 21.70 7.02 -4.91
N SER A 215 22.08 6.44 -3.79
CA SER A 215 22.44 5.02 -3.69
C SER A 215 21.20 4.12 -3.80
N SER A 216 21.43 2.83 -3.99
CA SER A 216 20.35 1.84 -4.00
C SER A 216 19.60 1.86 -2.67
N ASP A 217 18.28 1.89 -2.72
CA ASP A 217 17.36 1.87 -1.57
C ASP A 217 17.55 3.00 -0.53
N GLU A 218 18.21 4.10 -0.90
CA GLU A 218 18.50 5.21 0.01
C GLU A 218 17.30 6.12 0.25
N ALA A 219 16.67 6.59 -0.83
CA ALA A 219 15.58 7.55 -0.75
C ALA A 219 14.55 7.40 -1.88
N TYR A 220 13.32 7.83 -1.60
CA TYR A 220 12.18 7.80 -2.53
C TYR A 220 11.42 9.11 -2.49
N ALA A 221 10.94 9.58 -3.64
CA ALA A 221 10.28 10.87 -3.74
C ALA A 221 8.84 10.79 -4.26
N MET A 222 8.04 11.71 -3.78
CA MET A 222 6.73 12.08 -4.32
C MET A 222 6.67 13.59 -4.57
N SER A 223 5.89 13.99 -5.58
CA SER A 223 5.69 15.41 -5.89
C SER A 223 4.27 15.68 -6.31
N GLU A 224 3.78 16.88 -6.01
CA GLU A 224 2.59 17.41 -6.65
C GLU A 224 2.89 17.76 -8.12
N LYS A 225 1.95 17.53 -9.05
CA LYS A 225 2.14 17.82 -10.49
C LYS A 225 2.62 19.24 -10.79
N LYS A 226 2.18 20.22 -9.99
CA LYS A 226 2.52 21.63 -10.19
C LYS A 226 3.84 22.04 -9.53
N GLY A 227 4.61 21.10 -8.97
CA GLY A 227 5.90 21.36 -8.33
C GLY A 227 5.85 22.19 -7.06
N LYS A 228 4.68 22.37 -6.45
CA LYS A 228 4.52 23.18 -5.23
C LYS A 228 4.86 22.42 -3.95
N THR A 229 4.71 21.11 -3.97
CA THR A 229 4.93 20.26 -2.81
C THR A 229 5.76 19.05 -3.23
N HIS A 230 6.79 18.76 -2.44
CA HIS A 230 7.62 17.57 -2.60
C HIS A 230 7.77 16.86 -1.27
N ALA A 231 7.91 15.55 -1.31
CA ALA A 231 8.29 14.76 -0.15
C ALA A 231 9.37 13.76 -0.54
N VAL A 232 10.36 13.58 0.33
CA VAL A 232 11.45 12.60 0.13
C VAL A 232 11.56 11.75 1.39
N TYR A 233 11.35 10.45 1.26
CA TYR A 233 11.55 9.47 2.32
C TYR A 233 12.97 8.92 2.22
N PHE A 234 13.72 8.98 3.31
CA PHE A 234 15.03 8.36 3.51
C PHE A 234 14.87 7.12 4.37
N THR A 235 15.42 6.00 3.93
CA THR A 235 15.23 4.69 4.57
C THR A 235 16.01 4.51 5.86
N GLY A 236 16.97 5.40 6.15
CA GLY A 236 17.85 5.28 7.32
C GLY A 236 19.10 4.42 7.04
N SER A 237 19.42 4.19 5.75
CA SER A 237 20.69 3.59 5.32
C SER A 237 21.90 4.46 5.72
N SER A 238 23.12 3.95 5.51
CA SER A 238 24.37 4.67 5.79
C SER A 238 24.47 5.98 5.03
N ASP A 239 23.99 6.00 3.79
CA ASP A 239 23.96 7.19 2.96
C ASP A 239 22.75 8.07 3.37
N ARG A 240 23.00 9.35 3.54
CA ARG A 240 22.04 10.29 4.11
C ARG A 240 21.81 11.53 3.26
N SER A 241 22.37 11.56 2.06
CA SER A 241 22.35 12.74 1.20
C SER A 241 21.97 12.41 -0.22
N VAL A 242 20.96 13.08 -0.75
CA VAL A 242 20.57 13.00 -2.15
C VAL A 242 20.42 14.40 -2.74
N ASN A 243 20.60 14.53 -4.04
CA ASN A 243 20.24 15.76 -4.72
C ASN A 243 18.78 15.69 -5.15
N ILE A 244 18.02 16.76 -4.89
CA ILE A 244 16.66 16.97 -5.38
C ILE A 244 16.64 18.08 -6.43
N ASN A 245 16.05 17.81 -7.58
CA ASN A 245 15.81 18.78 -8.64
C ASN A 245 14.47 19.49 -8.38
N LEU A 246 14.53 20.79 -8.10
CA LEU A 246 13.39 21.67 -7.84
C LEU A 246 13.15 22.67 -8.99
N ASN A 247 13.60 22.38 -10.22
CA ASN A 247 13.43 23.28 -11.37
C ASN A 247 11.95 23.58 -11.69
N SER A 248 11.04 22.66 -11.34
CA SER A 248 9.60 22.88 -11.50
C SER A 248 8.96 23.69 -10.37
N ALA A 249 9.67 23.90 -9.27
CA ALA A 249 9.20 24.71 -8.15
C ALA A 249 9.56 26.19 -8.35
N SER A 250 8.61 27.08 -8.11
CA SER A 250 8.82 28.52 -8.13
C SER A 250 8.73 29.11 -6.73
N GLY A 251 9.58 30.09 -6.44
CA GLY A 251 9.58 30.77 -5.14
C GLY A 251 10.25 29.96 -4.02
N ASN A 252 9.94 30.32 -2.80
CA ASN A 252 10.52 29.69 -1.62
C ASN A 252 9.65 28.55 -1.10
N LEU A 253 10.30 27.46 -0.70
CA LEU A 253 9.70 26.30 -0.05
C LEU A 253 10.20 26.20 1.38
N GLN A 254 9.33 25.87 2.31
CA GLN A 254 9.72 25.52 3.67
C GLN A 254 10.07 24.05 3.76
N LEU A 255 11.27 23.72 4.20
CA LEU A 255 11.70 22.36 4.47
C LEU A 255 11.39 21.99 5.93
N THR A 256 10.61 20.95 6.10
CA THR A 256 10.38 20.30 7.40
C THR A 256 10.87 18.86 7.33
N TRP A 257 11.73 18.48 8.26
CA TRP A 257 12.15 17.13 8.51
C TRP A 257 11.22 16.46 9.54
N TYR A 258 10.81 15.25 9.26
CA TYR A 258 10.01 14.44 10.17
C TYR A 258 10.68 13.06 10.35
N ASN A 259 11.05 12.74 11.61
CA ASN A 259 11.60 11.43 11.96
C ASN A 259 10.47 10.41 12.07
N THR A 260 10.48 9.39 11.23
CA THR A 260 9.39 8.41 11.19
C THR A 260 9.37 7.47 12.40
N GLN A 261 10.49 7.34 13.12
CA GLN A 261 10.62 6.45 14.27
C GLN A 261 10.29 7.15 15.59
N THR A 262 10.69 8.40 15.75
CA THR A 262 10.49 9.16 17.00
C THR A 262 9.31 10.10 16.95
N GLY A 263 8.89 10.54 15.76
CA GLY A 263 7.91 11.60 15.57
C GLY A 263 8.48 13.02 15.74
N GLU A 264 9.81 13.13 15.87
CA GLU A 264 10.49 14.43 15.98
C GLU A 264 10.36 15.21 14.67
N THR A 265 10.14 16.52 14.79
CA THR A 265 10.16 17.45 13.66
C THR A 265 11.32 18.41 13.80
N LYS A 266 12.00 18.71 12.70
CA LYS A 266 13.06 19.72 12.63
C LYS A 266 12.81 20.66 11.45
N SER A 267 13.02 21.95 11.66
CA SER A 267 13.06 22.90 10.54
C SER A 267 14.33 22.68 9.73
N GLY A 268 14.18 22.57 8.42
CA GLY A 268 15.28 22.59 7.46
C GLY A 268 15.48 23.97 6.82
N GLY A 269 14.72 24.99 7.30
CA GLY A 269 14.79 26.35 6.79
C GLY A 269 14.01 26.56 5.49
N THR A 270 14.25 27.71 4.89
CA THR A 270 13.66 28.12 3.61
C THR A 270 14.60 27.73 2.47
N ILE A 271 14.05 27.16 1.43
CA ILE A 271 14.77 26.67 0.26
C ILE A 271 14.21 27.35 -0.99
N SER A 272 15.08 27.90 -1.82
CA SER A 272 14.68 28.49 -3.11
C SER A 272 14.41 27.37 -4.14
N GLY A 273 13.27 27.44 -4.78
CA GLY A 273 12.99 26.63 -5.98
C GLY A 273 13.84 27.06 -7.19
N GLY A 274 13.68 26.37 -8.31
CA GLY A 274 14.35 26.71 -9.58
C GLY A 274 15.75 26.12 -9.73
N GLY A 275 16.20 25.20 -8.84
CA GLY A 275 17.55 24.64 -8.90
C GLY A 275 17.62 23.22 -8.36
N THR A 276 18.85 22.74 -8.22
CA THR A 276 19.16 21.46 -7.56
C THR A 276 19.75 21.72 -6.19
N LEU A 277 19.24 21.03 -5.19
CA LEU A 277 19.67 21.11 -3.79
C LEU A 277 20.11 19.75 -3.27
N THR A 278 21.10 19.73 -2.39
CA THR A 278 21.44 18.53 -1.62
C THR A 278 20.62 18.51 -0.34
N LEU A 279 19.81 17.47 -0.18
CA LEU A 279 19.11 17.15 1.07
C LEU A 279 19.97 16.18 1.88
N THR A 280 20.29 16.53 3.13
CA THR A 280 21.00 15.65 4.07
C THR A 280 20.14 15.47 5.31
N THR A 281 19.89 14.21 5.69
CA THR A 281 19.07 13.90 6.88
C THR A 281 19.72 14.39 8.16
N PRO A 282 18.94 14.83 9.17
CA PRO A 282 19.49 15.29 10.45
C PRO A 282 20.27 14.24 11.24
N SER A 283 19.98 12.94 11.02
CA SER A 283 20.65 11.81 11.67
C SER A 283 20.48 10.53 10.83
N SER A 284 21.06 9.42 11.26
CA SER A 284 21.02 8.12 10.59
C SER A 284 19.67 7.39 10.66
N ASN A 285 18.65 7.94 11.27
CA ASN A 285 17.31 7.35 11.32
C ASN A 285 16.56 7.54 10.00
N SER A 286 15.39 6.89 9.89
CA SER A 286 14.47 7.12 8.77
C SER A 286 13.78 8.47 8.90
N TRP A 287 13.85 9.28 7.86
CA TRP A 287 13.31 10.62 7.82
C TRP A 287 12.43 10.86 6.61
N VAL A 288 11.45 11.74 6.74
CA VAL A 288 10.75 12.34 5.60
C VAL A 288 11.09 13.83 5.55
N ALA A 289 11.62 14.29 4.41
CA ALA A 289 11.70 15.70 4.07
C ALA A 289 10.38 16.12 3.41
N ILE A 290 9.73 17.16 3.92
CA ILE A 290 8.53 17.77 3.34
C ILE A 290 8.90 19.19 2.91
N LEU A 291 8.74 19.51 1.62
CA LEU A 291 9.02 20.81 1.02
C LEU A 291 7.69 21.37 0.47
N LYS A 292 7.27 22.53 0.96
CA LYS A 292 6.01 23.17 0.54
C LYS A 292 6.05 24.69 0.69
#